data_edaa3940e2c768f04436037f87b73256
#
_entry.id   edaa3940e2c768f04436037f87b73256
#
_cell.length_a   1.000
_cell.length_b   1.000
_cell.length_c   1.000
_cell.angle_alpha   90.00
_cell.angle_beta   90.00
_cell.angle_gamma   90.00
#
_symmetry.space_group_name_H-M   'P 1'
#
loop_
_entity.id
_entity.type
_entity.pdbx_description
1 polymer ?
#
loop_
_entity_poly.entity_id
_entity_poly.type
_entity_poly.pdbx_seq_one_letter_code
_entity_poly.pdbx_strand_id
1 'polypeptide(L)'
;MSLSINSRNRMICLFDCYSNLLTDKQKMLFNYYFNEDLSLAEISDIMGVSRQAVHNSINRCEEALESYESSLGLYERANAVDRVLDEAIGKIEASMITGEWSKEDYTVLLDHLKTTRKAD
;
A
#
# COMPACT_ATOMS: atom_id res chain seq x y z
N MET A 1 -1.12 19.12 11.20
CA MET A 1 -1.14 17.69 11.56
C MET A 1 -0.08 16.95 10.77
N SER A 2 0.89 16.41 11.44
CA SER A 2 1.92 15.62 10.76
C SER A 2 1.66 14.13 11.01
N LEU A 3 1.55 13.37 9.93
CA LEU A 3 1.48 11.94 10.02
C LEU A 3 2.88 11.37 10.22
N SER A 4 2.99 10.27 10.93
CA SER A 4 4.25 9.52 10.99
C SER A 4 4.60 9.02 9.58
N ILE A 5 5.88 8.74 9.34
CA ILE A 5 6.34 8.22 8.05
C ILE A 5 5.59 6.93 7.70
N ASN A 6 5.37 6.05 8.69
CA ASN A 6 4.64 4.79 8.46
C ASN A 6 3.18 5.01 8.08
N SER A 7 2.49 5.96 8.74
CA SER A 7 1.11 6.29 8.41
C SER A 7 1.01 6.92 7.03
N ARG A 8 1.95 7.79 6.68
CA ARG A 8 2.00 8.43 5.37
C ARG A 8 2.21 7.39 4.26
N ASN A 9 3.17 6.49 4.44
CA ASN A 9 3.45 5.42 3.49
C ASN A 9 2.26 4.49 3.32
N ARG A 10 1.56 4.18 4.41
CA ARG A 10 0.35 3.37 4.35
C ARG A 10 -0.70 4.02 3.47
N MET A 11 -0.94 5.33 3.63
CA MET A 11 -1.92 6.06 2.81
C MET A 11 -1.54 6.04 1.33
N ILE A 12 -0.27 6.21 1.01
CA ILE A 12 0.23 6.15 -0.37
C ILE A 12 -0.02 4.75 -0.96
N CYS A 13 0.25 3.69 -0.21
CA CYS A 13 0.01 2.32 -0.65
C CYS A 13 -1.49 2.02 -0.85
N LEU A 14 -2.34 2.51 0.06
CA LEU A 14 -3.79 2.35 -0.08
C LEU A 14 -4.31 3.13 -1.29
N PHE A 15 -3.76 4.30 -1.56
CA PHE A 15 -4.09 5.07 -2.75
C PHE A 15 -3.74 4.30 -4.03
N ASP A 16 -2.57 3.67 -4.07
CA ASP A 16 -2.16 2.84 -5.21
C ASP A 16 -3.16 1.71 -5.46
N CYS A 17 -3.70 1.12 -4.40
CA CYS A 17 -4.69 0.04 -4.52
C CYS A 17 -6.07 0.55 -4.93
N TYR A 18 -6.50 1.69 -4.41
CA TYR A 18 -7.91 2.11 -4.45
C TYR A 18 -8.16 3.46 -5.13
N SER A 19 -7.17 4.05 -5.81
CA SER A 19 -7.34 5.37 -6.43
C SER A 19 -8.52 5.45 -7.38
N ASN A 20 -8.81 4.37 -8.10
CA ASN A 20 -9.92 4.33 -9.05
C ASN A 20 -11.30 4.40 -8.38
N LEU A 21 -11.37 4.20 -7.07
CA LEU A 21 -12.61 4.31 -6.30
C LEU A 21 -12.82 5.71 -5.71
N LEU A 22 -11.82 6.58 -5.84
CA LEU A 22 -11.91 7.96 -5.37
C LEU A 22 -12.42 8.87 -6.48
N THR A 23 -13.05 9.99 -6.09
CA THR A 23 -13.44 11.03 -7.04
C THR A 23 -12.21 11.73 -7.59
N ASP A 24 -12.35 12.42 -8.72
CA ASP A 24 -11.24 13.19 -9.32
C ASP A 24 -10.72 14.25 -8.35
N LYS A 25 -11.63 14.92 -7.63
CA LYS A 25 -11.27 15.91 -6.63
C LYS A 25 -10.47 15.30 -5.47
N GLN A 26 -10.88 14.11 -5.00
CA GLN A 26 -10.16 13.38 -3.95
C GLN A 26 -8.76 12.95 -4.41
N LYS A 27 -8.64 12.48 -5.65
CA LYS A 27 -7.33 12.10 -6.22
C LYS A 27 -6.40 13.31 -6.29
N MET A 28 -6.90 14.44 -6.75
CA MET A 28 -6.12 15.67 -6.86
C MET A 28 -5.65 16.15 -5.48
N LEU A 29 -6.55 16.17 -4.52
CA LEU A 29 -6.25 16.54 -3.14
C LEU A 29 -5.21 15.61 -2.51
N PHE A 30 -5.37 14.30 -2.72
CA PHE A 30 -4.41 13.30 -2.23
C PHE A 30 -3.02 13.56 -2.80
N ASN A 31 -2.93 13.81 -4.11
CA ASN A 31 -1.65 14.08 -4.75
C ASN A 31 -0.97 15.31 -4.20
N TYR A 32 -1.70 16.40 -3.98
CA TYR A 32 -1.15 17.62 -3.40
C TYR A 32 -0.58 17.36 -2.01
N TYR A 33 -1.31 16.70 -1.16
CA TYR A 33 -0.94 16.52 0.24
C TYR A 33 0.12 15.43 0.46
N PHE A 34 -0.08 14.25 -0.14
CA PHE A 34 0.77 13.08 0.12
C PHE A 34 1.94 12.95 -0.85
N ASN A 35 1.77 13.28 -2.12
CA ASN A 35 2.81 13.10 -3.14
C ASN A 35 3.65 14.37 -3.32
N GLU A 36 3.02 15.54 -3.35
CA GLU A 36 3.73 16.82 -3.53
C GLU A 36 4.10 17.49 -2.22
N ASP A 37 3.63 16.94 -1.09
CA ASP A 37 3.94 17.41 0.26
C ASP A 37 3.59 18.88 0.47
N LEU A 38 2.47 19.33 -0.09
CA LEU A 38 2.00 20.69 0.08
C LEU A 38 1.35 20.87 1.45
N SER A 39 1.49 22.08 2.00
CA SER A 39 0.83 22.44 3.25
C SER A 39 -0.67 22.67 3.04
N LEU A 40 -1.43 22.64 4.13
CA LEU A 40 -2.86 22.96 4.07
C LEU A 40 -3.09 24.36 3.50
N ALA A 41 -2.22 25.31 3.85
CA ALA A 41 -2.29 26.67 3.34
C ALA A 41 -2.10 26.73 1.82
N GLU A 42 -1.10 26.03 1.31
CA GLU A 42 -0.83 25.97 -0.13
C GLU A 42 -1.97 25.33 -0.89
N ILE A 43 -2.51 24.23 -0.38
CA ILE A 43 -3.66 23.55 -1.01
C ILE A 43 -4.90 24.43 -0.96
N SER A 44 -5.14 25.10 0.16
CA SER A 44 -6.23 26.06 0.34
C SER A 44 -6.19 27.14 -0.74
N ASP A 45 -5.01 27.70 -1.00
CA ASP A 45 -4.82 28.71 -2.02
C ASP A 45 -5.09 28.17 -3.44
N ILE A 46 -4.59 26.97 -3.73
CA ILE A 46 -4.79 26.34 -5.05
C ILE A 46 -6.27 26.04 -5.30
N MET A 47 -6.95 25.49 -4.31
CA MET A 47 -8.32 24.99 -4.46
C MET A 47 -9.39 26.08 -4.21
N GLY A 48 -9.00 27.22 -3.66
CA GLY A 48 -9.93 28.30 -3.38
C GLY A 48 -10.92 28.00 -2.27
N VAL A 49 -10.51 27.19 -1.28
CA VAL A 49 -11.33 26.82 -0.11
C VAL A 49 -10.54 27.10 1.18
N SER A 50 -11.19 27.04 2.32
CA SER A 50 -10.51 27.27 3.60
C SER A 50 -9.55 26.13 3.95
N ARG A 51 -8.56 26.43 4.81
CA ARG A 51 -7.63 25.40 5.33
C ARG A 51 -8.38 24.31 6.08
N GLN A 52 -9.41 24.70 6.83
CA GLN A 52 -10.23 23.71 7.56
C GLN A 52 -10.98 22.79 6.60
N ALA A 53 -11.47 23.33 5.48
CA ALA A 53 -12.13 22.51 4.45
C ALA A 53 -11.16 21.54 3.82
N VAL A 54 -9.91 21.95 3.57
CA VAL A 54 -8.85 21.07 3.07
C VAL A 54 -8.59 19.95 4.07
N HIS A 55 -8.39 20.29 5.34
CA HIS A 55 -8.15 19.32 6.40
C HIS A 55 -9.28 18.27 6.48
N ASN A 56 -10.53 18.74 6.47
CA ASN A 56 -11.69 17.84 6.51
C ASN A 56 -11.74 16.94 5.28
N SER A 57 -11.42 17.45 4.12
CA SER A 57 -11.42 16.67 2.86
C SER A 57 -10.31 15.62 2.85
N ILE A 58 -9.14 15.94 3.40
CA ILE A 58 -8.04 14.97 3.54
C ILE A 58 -8.48 13.85 4.48
N ASN A 59 -9.08 14.18 5.61
CA ASN A 59 -9.57 13.16 6.55
C ASN A 59 -10.60 12.23 5.90
N ARG A 60 -11.48 12.77 5.06
CA ARG A 60 -12.47 11.95 4.32
C ARG A 60 -11.79 11.02 3.31
N CYS A 61 -10.73 11.47 2.65
CA CYS A 61 -9.94 10.62 1.76
C CYS A 61 -9.33 9.45 2.53
N GLU A 62 -8.71 9.74 3.67
CA GLU A 62 -8.10 8.71 4.52
C GLU A 62 -9.13 7.70 5.00
N GLU A 63 -10.28 8.18 5.47
CA GLU A 63 -11.37 7.32 5.92
C GLU A 63 -11.91 6.45 4.80
N ALA A 64 -12.05 7.00 3.59
CA ALA A 64 -12.49 6.25 2.42
C ALA A 64 -11.51 5.13 2.08
N LEU A 65 -10.22 5.44 2.03
CA LEU A 65 -9.18 4.44 1.73
C LEU A 65 -9.15 3.33 2.78
N GLU A 66 -9.23 3.67 4.06
CA GLU A 66 -9.28 2.67 5.13
C GLU A 66 -10.56 1.82 5.07
N SER A 67 -11.68 2.42 4.71
CA SER A 67 -12.94 1.69 4.53
C SER A 67 -12.85 0.69 3.39
N TYR A 68 -12.24 1.08 2.26
CA TYR A 68 -12.03 0.15 1.14
C TYR A 68 -11.12 -0.99 1.55
N GLU A 69 -10.03 -0.69 2.25
CA GLU A 69 -9.10 -1.74 2.72
C GLU A 69 -9.78 -2.68 3.70
N SER A 70 -10.58 -2.16 4.62
CA SER A 70 -11.35 -2.97 5.57
C SER A 70 -12.30 -3.95 4.85
N SER A 71 -12.88 -3.52 3.72
CA SER A 71 -13.81 -4.35 2.97
C SER A 71 -13.13 -5.30 1.98
N LEU A 72 -12.05 -4.86 1.34
CA LEU A 72 -11.46 -5.56 0.20
C LEU A 72 -10.12 -6.23 0.48
N GLY A 73 -9.32 -5.68 1.40
CA GLY A 73 -8.05 -6.27 1.83
C GLY A 73 -6.98 -6.40 0.76
N LEU A 74 -7.01 -5.56 -0.30
CA LEU A 74 -6.04 -5.68 -1.40
C LEU A 74 -4.62 -5.37 -0.97
N TYR A 75 -4.43 -4.38 -0.11
CA TYR A 75 -3.11 -4.02 0.39
C TYR A 75 -2.53 -5.11 1.28
N GLU A 76 -3.32 -5.62 2.21
CA GLU A 76 -2.92 -6.72 3.10
C GLU A 76 -2.55 -7.96 2.29
N ARG A 77 -3.36 -8.28 1.27
CA ARG A 77 -3.10 -9.43 0.38
C ARG A 77 -1.80 -9.24 -0.40
N ALA A 78 -1.58 -8.05 -0.98
CA ALA A 78 -0.36 -7.75 -1.72
C ALA A 78 0.87 -7.91 -0.83
N ASN A 79 0.82 -7.42 0.42
CA ASN A 79 1.91 -7.57 1.37
C ASN A 79 2.17 -9.04 1.73
N ALA A 80 1.12 -9.84 1.88
CA ALA A 80 1.26 -11.27 2.17
C ALA A 80 1.94 -12.00 1.00
N VAL A 81 1.55 -11.70 -0.22
CA VAL A 81 2.18 -12.27 -1.43
C VAL A 81 3.64 -11.84 -1.52
N ASP A 82 3.93 -10.55 -1.31
CA ASP A 82 5.30 -10.03 -1.36
C ASP A 82 6.19 -10.72 -0.32
N ARG A 83 5.70 -10.94 0.89
CA ARG A 83 6.47 -11.65 1.93
C ARG A 83 6.82 -13.07 1.50
N VAL A 84 5.88 -13.78 0.88
CA VAL A 84 6.12 -15.14 0.40
C VAL A 84 7.13 -15.13 -0.75
N LEU A 85 7.01 -14.19 -1.69
CA LEU A 85 7.95 -14.06 -2.79
C LEU A 85 9.36 -13.70 -2.28
N ASP A 86 9.48 -12.77 -1.34
CA ASP A 86 10.76 -12.38 -0.76
C ASP A 86 11.42 -13.57 -0.06
N GLU A 87 10.66 -14.35 0.68
CA GLU A 87 11.15 -15.55 1.34
C GLU A 87 11.63 -16.59 0.32
N ALA A 88 10.84 -16.81 -0.75
CA ALA A 88 11.22 -17.74 -1.81
C ALA A 88 12.48 -17.29 -2.53
N ILE A 89 12.59 -16.01 -2.87
CA ILE A 89 13.77 -15.45 -3.51
C ILE A 89 15.00 -15.62 -2.62
N GLY A 90 14.87 -15.29 -1.33
CA GLY A 90 15.96 -15.44 -0.38
C GLY A 90 16.45 -16.87 -0.26
N LYS A 91 15.54 -17.85 -0.25
CA LYS A 91 15.90 -19.27 -0.19
C LYS A 91 16.62 -19.73 -1.46
N ILE A 92 16.13 -19.29 -2.62
CA ILE A 92 16.76 -19.64 -3.91
C ILE A 92 18.16 -19.04 -3.98
N GLU A 93 18.33 -17.77 -3.62
CA GLU A 93 19.64 -17.12 -3.62
C GLU A 93 20.62 -17.84 -2.67
N ALA A 94 20.16 -18.20 -1.48
CA ALA A 94 20.98 -18.94 -0.51
C ALA A 94 21.38 -20.31 -1.07
N SER A 95 20.49 -21.02 -1.75
CA SER A 95 20.79 -22.32 -2.32
C SER A 95 21.81 -22.23 -3.48
N MET A 96 21.80 -21.13 -4.22
CA MET A 96 22.79 -20.89 -5.28
C MET A 96 24.20 -20.70 -4.73
N ILE A 97 24.30 -20.14 -3.52
CA ILE A 97 25.59 -19.95 -2.85
C ILE A 97 26.12 -21.24 -2.25
N THR A 98 25.26 -21.98 -1.56
CA THR A 98 25.65 -23.20 -0.84
C THR A 98 25.60 -24.48 -1.71
N GLY A 99 24.74 -24.47 -2.71
CA GLY A 99 24.50 -25.65 -3.55
C GLY A 99 23.81 -26.80 -2.82
N GLU A 100 23.28 -26.56 -1.62
CA GLU A 100 22.80 -27.61 -0.71
C GLU A 100 21.29 -27.59 -0.53
N TRP A 101 20.52 -27.71 -1.62
CA TRP A 101 19.09 -27.88 -1.48
C TRP A 101 18.70 -29.35 -1.73
N SER A 102 17.97 -29.93 -0.76
CA SER A 102 17.40 -31.24 -0.89
C SER A 102 16.09 -31.15 -1.70
N LYS A 103 15.62 -32.30 -2.16
CA LYS A 103 14.32 -32.40 -2.82
C LYS A 103 13.19 -31.96 -1.89
N GLU A 104 13.33 -32.19 -0.58
CA GLU A 104 12.35 -31.75 0.41
C GLU A 104 12.26 -30.23 0.48
N ASP A 105 13.40 -29.53 0.42
CA ASP A 105 13.44 -28.08 0.44
C ASP A 105 12.67 -27.50 -0.74
N TYR A 106 12.86 -28.02 -1.93
CA TYR A 106 12.13 -27.60 -3.11
C TYR A 106 10.63 -27.89 -2.97
N THR A 107 10.26 -29.05 -2.43
CA THR A 107 8.87 -29.45 -2.26
C THR A 107 8.14 -28.54 -1.30
N VAL A 108 8.76 -28.21 -0.16
CA VAL A 108 8.18 -27.30 0.85
C VAL A 108 7.94 -25.92 0.25
N LEU A 109 8.93 -25.37 -0.45
CA LEU A 109 8.79 -24.05 -1.09
C LEU A 109 7.71 -24.08 -2.15
N LEU A 110 7.68 -25.10 -2.98
CA LEU A 110 6.69 -25.24 -4.05
C LEU A 110 5.28 -25.29 -3.49
N ASP A 111 5.06 -26.08 -2.43
CA ASP A 111 3.76 -26.18 -1.76
C ASP A 111 3.32 -24.84 -1.18
N HIS A 112 4.25 -24.09 -0.56
CA HIS A 112 3.97 -22.76 -0.02
C HIS A 112 3.54 -21.79 -1.13
N LEU A 113 4.25 -21.77 -2.24
CA LEU A 113 3.92 -20.93 -3.39
C LEU A 113 2.57 -21.28 -3.99
N LYS A 114 2.28 -22.55 -4.14
CA LYS A 114 0.99 -23.03 -4.67
C LYS A 114 -0.16 -22.64 -3.75
N THR A 115 0.01 -22.76 -2.45
CA THR A 115 -0.99 -22.37 -1.46
C THR A 115 -1.26 -20.87 -1.50
N THR A 116 -0.21 -20.06 -1.59
CA THR A 116 -0.33 -18.61 -1.70
C THR A 116 -1.09 -18.21 -2.97
N ARG A 117 -0.78 -18.86 -4.09
CA ARG A 117 -1.45 -18.60 -5.37
C ARG A 117 -2.96 -18.88 -5.31
N LYS A 118 -3.37 -19.91 -4.55
CA LYS A 118 -4.78 -20.33 -4.43
C LYS A 118 -5.56 -19.55 -3.39
N ALA A 119 -4.90 -18.80 -2.53
CA ALA A 119 -5.55 -18.01 -1.47
C ALA A 119 -6.19 -16.76 -2.10
N ASP A 120 -7.47 -16.85 -2.43
CA ASP A 120 -8.27 -15.74 -2.95
C ASP A 120 -9.14 -15.16 -1.85
#